data_c99b6d4f0cdae8ef598730e6adf5a5b2
#
_entry.id   c99b6d4f0cdae8ef598730e6adf5a5b2
#
_cell.length_a   1.000
_cell.length_b   1.000
_cell.length_c   1.000
_cell.angle_alpha   90.00
_cell.angle_beta   90.00
_cell.angle_gamma   90.00
#
_symmetry.space_group_name_H-M   'P 1'
#
loop_
_entity.id
_entity.type
_entity.pdbx_description
1 polymer ?
#
loop_
_entity_poly.entity_id
_entity_poly.type
_entity_poly.pdbx_seq_one_letter_code
_entity_poly.pdbx_strand_id
1 'polypeptide(L)'
;MIISEIGWNFLGDIDLAKKMIDAAKNAGCNHVKFQLWNPKNLKPGTWDNDGRREIYNKSYLDKNKYHELYTYCESQNINCFASVFNEEGFKILLNYPKKFIKIPSLEAYDFNLIQRSLDNFENVLVST
;
A
#
# COMPACT_ATOMS: atom_id res chain seq x y z
N MET A 1 16.92 7.42 1.76
CA MET A 1 15.53 7.08 2.13
C MET A 1 15.43 5.58 2.35
N ILE A 2 14.88 5.15 3.49
CA ILE A 2 14.67 3.74 3.84
C ILE A 2 13.17 3.53 3.98
N ILE A 3 12.63 2.55 3.24
CA ILE A 3 11.20 2.22 3.20
C ILE A 3 11.03 0.81 3.78
N SER A 4 10.24 0.67 4.83
CA SER A 4 9.81 -0.63 5.32
C SER A 4 8.58 -1.10 4.53
N GLU A 5 8.68 -2.25 3.88
CA GLU A 5 7.57 -2.90 3.19
C GLU A 5 6.75 -3.72 4.19
N ILE A 6 5.70 -3.13 4.76
CA ILE A 6 4.75 -3.87 5.57
C ILE A 6 3.87 -4.74 4.68
N GLY A 7 3.46 -4.16 3.55
CA GLY A 7 2.69 -4.89 2.53
C GLY A 7 1.40 -5.46 3.10
N TRP A 8 1.32 -6.76 3.14
CA TRP A 8 0.19 -7.59 3.63
C TRP A 8 0.57 -8.48 4.83
N ASN A 9 1.82 -8.34 5.34
CA ASN A 9 2.35 -9.22 6.40
C ASN A 9 1.60 -9.11 7.74
N PHE A 10 0.81 -8.06 7.93
CA PHE A 10 -0.06 -7.90 9.10
C PHE A 10 -1.29 -8.82 9.08
N LEU A 11 -1.56 -9.55 7.97
CA LEU A 11 -2.61 -10.56 7.82
C LEU A 11 -4.02 -10.07 8.24
N GLY A 12 -4.31 -8.79 8.08
CA GLY A 12 -5.58 -8.16 8.45
C GLY A 12 -5.68 -7.70 9.91
N ASP A 13 -4.69 -8.01 10.73
CA ASP A 13 -4.60 -7.57 12.12
C ASP A 13 -4.00 -6.15 12.18
N ILE A 14 -4.87 -5.17 12.48
CA ILE A 14 -4.48 -3.75 12.53
C ILE A 14 -3.53 -3.47 13.69
N ASP A 15 -3.67 -4.16 14.82
CA ASP A 15 -2.76 -3.98 15.96
C ASP A 15 -1.37 -4.55 15.64
N LEU A 16 -1.29 -5.65 14.88
CA LEU A 16 -0.02 -6.15 14.36
C LEU A 16 0.59 -5.15 13.37
N ALA A 17 -0.22 -4.55 12.47
CA ALA A 17 0.27 -3.52 11.56
C ALA A 17 0.87 -2.32 12.32
N LYS A 18 0.24 -1.85 13.39
CA LYS A 18 0.77 -0.78 14.25
C LYS A 18 2.10 -1.18 14.90
N LYS A 19 2.22 -2.40 15.43
CA LYS A 19 3.50 -2.91 15.96
C LYS A 19 4.60 -2.97 14.89
N MET A 20 4.25 -3.30 13.64
CA MET A 20 5.20 -3.30 12.52
C MET A 20 5.63 -1.88 12.16
N ILE A 21 4.73 -0.88 12.23
CA ILE A 21 5.05 0.54 12.06
C ILE A 21 6.06 0.98 13.13
N ASP A 22 5.80 0.65 14.41
CA ASP A 22 6.69 0.99 15.52
C ASP A 22 8.08 0.36 15.35
N ALA A 23 8.13 -0.91 14.95
CA ALA A 23 9.38 -1.60 14.69
C ALA A 23 10.16 -0.95 13.54
N ALA A 24 9.49 -0.58 12.44
CA ALA A 24 10.08 0.13 11.32
C ALA A 24 10.65 1.49 11.76
N LYS A 25 9.89 2.25 12.55
CA LYS A 25 10.33 3.54 13.10
C LYS A 25 11.57 3.37 13.98
N ASN A 26 11.54 2.42 14.90
CA ASN A 26 12.65 2.14 15.81
C ASN A 26 13.91 1.66 15.07
N ALA A 27 13.75 0.99 13.94
CA ALA A 27 14.84 0.60 13.05
C ALA A 27 15.39 1.74 12.17
N GLY A 28 14.85 2.96 12.29
CA GLY A 28 15.31 4.13 11.55
C GLY A 28 14.73 4.26 10.13
N CYS A 29 13.65 3.56 9.80
CA CYS A 29 12.97 3.75 8.54
C CYS A 29 12.33 5.15 8.46
N ASN A 30 12.38 5.75 7.27
CA ASN A 30 11.75 7.04 7.00
C ASN A 30 10.29 6.88 6.59
N HIS A 31 9.97 5.73 5.98
CA HIS A 31 8.67 5.44 5.40
C HIS A 31 8.26 4.00 5.69
N VAL A 32 6.96 3.79 5.80
CA VAL A 32 6.32 2.47 5.68
C VAL A 32 5.45 2.42 4.44
N LYS A 33 5.36 1.26 3.82
CA LYS A 33 4.55 1.07 2.62
C LYS A 33 3.58 -0.09 2.77
N PHE A 34 2.32 0.18 2.49
CA PHE A 34 1.24 -0.78 2.40
C PHE A 34 0.90 -1.11 0.94
N GLN A 35 -0.11 -1.93 0.75
CA GLN A 35 -0.63 -2.28 -0.57
C GLN A 35 -2.14 -2.08 -0.59
N LEU A 36 -2.62 -1.32 -1.57
CA LEU A 36 -4.03 -1.02 -1.75
C LEU A 36 -4.55 -1.75 -2.99
N TRP A 37 -5.29 -2.82 -2.75
CA TRP A 37 -6.04 -3.56 -3.75
C TRP A 37 -7.40 -3.94 -3.19
N ASN A 38 -8.35 -4.20 -4.08
CA ASN A 38 -9.57 -4.88 -3.71
C ASN A 38 -9.50 -6.32 -4.23
N PRO A 39 -9.55 -7.35 -3.37
CA PRO A 39 -9.46 -8.76 -3.81
C PRO A 39 -10.50 -9.15 -4.85
N LYS A 40 -11.68 -8.49 -4.85
CA LYS A 40 -12.74 -8.72 -5.85
C LYS A 40 -12.34 -8.27 -7.26
N ASN A 41 -11.40 -7.33 -7.36
CA ASN A 41 -10.95 -6.74 -8.63
C ASN A 41 -9.60 -7.28 -9.09
N LEU A 42 -9.00 -8.23 -8.34
CA LEU A 42 -7.78 -8.89 -8.78
C LEU A 42 -8.06 -9.84 -9.94
N LYS A 43 -7.25 -9.73 -10.98
CA LYS A 43 -7.30 -10.64 -12.12
C LYS A 43 -7.03 -12.07 -11.64
N PRO A 44 -7.59 -13.09 -12.29
CA PRO A 44 -7.25 -14.48 -12.00
C PRO A 44 -5.73 -14.73 -12.17
N GLY A 45 -5.17 -15.56 -11.30
CA GLY A 45 -3.75 -15.88 -11.32
C GLY A 45 -3.40 -17.08 -10.45
N THR A 46 -2.11 -17.38 -10.35
CA THR A 46 -1.61 -18.50 -9.53
C THR A 46 -1.99 -18.39 -8.06
N TRP A 47 -2.17 -17.17 -7.56
CA TRP A 47 -2.62 -16.88 -6.20
C TRP A 47 -4.02 -17.39 -5.87
N ASP A 48 -4.81 -17.78 -6.85
CA ASP A 48 -6.14 -18.35 -6.61
C ASP A 48 -6.07 -19.80 -6.11
N ASN A 49 -4.95 -20.48 -6.35
CA ASN A 49 -4.79 -21.91 -6.08
C ASN A 49 -3.69 -22.25 -5.07
N ASP A 50 -2.94 -21.26 -4.58
CA ASP A 50 -1.78 -21.47 -3.71
C ASP A 50 -1.95 -20.88 -2.29
N GLY A 51 -3.18 -20.52 -1.92
CA GLY A 51 -3.52 -19.96 -0.60
C GLY A 51 -3.33 -18.45 -0.47
N ARG A 52 -2.68 -17.78 -1.42
CA ARG A 52 -2.48 -16.32 -1.37
C ARG A 52 -3.78 -15.53 -1.43
N ARG A 53 -4.81 -16.04 -2.11
CA ARG A 53 -6.12 -15.40 -2.18
C ARG A 53 -6.73 -15.19 -0.80
N GLU A 54 -6.59 -16.17 0.11
CA GLU A 54 -7.06 -16.05 1.49
C GLU A 54 -6.31 -14.95 2.24
N ILE A 55 -5.00 -14.87 2.08
CA ILE A 55 -4.16 -13.83 2.68
C ILE A 55 -4.58 -12.45 2.14
N TYR A 56 -4.80 -12.34 0.83
CA TYR A 56 -5.25 -11.09 0.20
C TYR A 56 -6.60 -10.63 0.75
N ASN A 57 -7.55 -11.55 0.93
CA ASN A 57 -8.85 -11.23 1.51
C ASN A 57 -8.73 -10.74 2.96
N LYS A 58 -7.89 -11.38 3.78
CA LYS A 58 -7.66 -10.97 5.17
C LYS A 58 -6.98 -9.61 5.26
N SER A 59 -6.00 -9.37 4.40
CA SER A 59 -5.15 -8.16 4.43
C SER A 59 -5.73 -6.99 3.64
N TYR A 60 -6.96 -7.11 3.15
CA TYR A 60 -7.62 -6.04 2.42
C TYR A 60 -7.77 -4.78 3.30
N LEU A 61 -7.22 -3.69 2.80
CA LEU A 61 -7.33 -2.36 3.39
C LEU A 61 -8.39 -1.56 2.62
N ASP A 62 -9.57 -1.47 3.19
CA ASP A 62 -10.56 -0.48 2.77
C ASP A 62 -10.13 0.93 3.20
N LYS A 63 -10.91 1.93 2.79
CA LYS A 63 -10.65 3.33 3.11
C LYS A 63 -10.49 3.59 4.62
N ASN A 64 -11.30 2.93 5.46
CA ASN A 64 -11.31 3.19 6.90
C ASN A 64 -10.08 2.58 7.59
N LYS A 65 -9.76 1.33 7.26
CA LYS A 65 -8.55 0.66 7.76
C LYS A 65 -7.27 1.36 7.32
N TYR A 66 -7.21 1.79 6.05
CA TYR A 66 -6.05 2.55 5.57
C TYR A 66 -5.94 3.89 6.30
N HIS A 67 -7.06 4.59 6.52
CA HIS A 67 -7.08 5.84 7.28
C HIS A 67 -6.57 5.67 8.71
N GLU A 68 -6.99 4.61 9.40
CA GLU A 68 -6.52 4.30 10.74
C GLU A 68 -4.99 4.11 10.79
N LEU A 69 -4.44 3.32 9.86
CA LEU A 69 -3.00 3.07 9.78
C LEU A 69 -2.23 4.33 9.38
N TYR A 70 -2.78 5.12 8.45
CA TYR A 70 -2.18 6.38 8.04
C TYR A 70 -2.08 7.36 9.21
N THR A 71 -3.18 7.57 9.94
CA THR A 71 -3.23 8.44 11.12
C THR A 71 -2.27 7.96 12.22
N TYR A 72 -2.16 6.63 12.39
CA TYR A 72 -1.20 6.06 13.32
C TYR A 72 0.25 6.39 12.89
N CYS A 73 0.59 6.25 11.62
CA CYS A 73 1.90 6.63 11.11
C CYS A 73 2.21 8.12 11.36
N GLU A 74 1.24 9.00 11.15
CA GLU A 74 1.39 10.44 11.46
C GLU A 74 1.70 10.66 12.94
N SER A 75 0.98 9.99 13.84
CA SER A 75 1.22 10.08 15.30
C SER A 75 2.61 9.61 15.71
N GLN A 76 3.18 8.66 14.96
CA GLN A 76 4.53 8.13 15.19
C GLN A 76 5.62 8.93 14.43
N ASN A 77 5.29 10.00 13.71
CA ASN A 77 6.23 10.74 12.85
C ASN A 77 6.99 9.84 11.85
N ILE A 78 6.31 8.91 11.21
CA ILE A 78 6.82 8.12 10.09
C ILE A 78 5.91 8.31 8.88
N ASN A 79 6.49 8.48 7.70
CA ASN A 79 5.70 8.67 6.49
C ASN A 79 5.05 7.36 6.05
N CYS A 80 3.83 7.47 5.51
CA CYS A 80 3.07 6.33 5.01
C CYS A 80 2.66 6.56 3.56
N PHE A 81 2.79 5.54 2.72
CA PHE A 81 2.23 5.50 1.37
C PHE A 81 1.90 4.07 0.96
N ALA A 82 1.45 3.86 -0.26
CA ALA A 82 1.04 2.54 -0.71
C ALA A 82 1.41 2.23 -2.16
N SER A 83 1.51 0.93 -2.44
CA SER A 83 1.39 0.41 -3.80
C SER A 83 -0.09 0.34 -4.17
N VAL A 84 -0.45 0.78 -5.38
CA VAL A 84 -1.81 0.74 -5.89
C VAL A 84 -1.92 -0.26 -7.05
N PHE A 85 -2.94 -1.11 -6.99
CA PHE A 85 -3.15 -2.20 -7.94
C PHE A 85 -4.43 -2.00 -8.77
N ASN A 86 -5.22 -0.99 -8.44
CA ASN A 86 -6.47 -0.71 -9.13
C ASN A 86 -6.97 0.71 -8.85
N GLU A 87 -8.03 1.08 -9.54
CA GLU A 87 -8.65 2.40 -9.43
C GLU A 87 -9.12 2.73 -8.01
N GLU A 88 -9.60 1.75 -7.25
CA GLU A 88 -10.05 1.97 -5.87
C GLU A 88 -8.88 2.37 -4.96
N GLY A 89 -7.77 1.64 -5.02
CA GLY A 89 -6.56 1.97 -4.28
C GLY A 89 -6.00 3.35 -4.64
N PHE A 90 -6.02 3.70 -5.93
CA PHE A 90 -5.61 5.02 -6.40
C PHE A 90 -6.49 6.13 -5.79
N LYS A 91 -7.83 5.97 -5.83
CA LYS A 91 -8.76 6.93 -5.24
C LYS A 91 -8.61 7.07 -3.72
N ILE A 92 -8.33 5.97 -3.02
CA ILE A 92 -8.04 6.03 -1.58
C ILE A 92 -6.82 6.93 -1.36
N LEU A 93 -5.72 6.67 -2.08
CA LEU A 93 -4.46 7.37 -1.86
C LEU A 93 -4.53 8.87 -2.22
N LEU A 94 -5.38 9.27 -3.16
CA LEU A 94 -5.61 10.68 -3.51
C LEU A 94 -6.14 11.55 -2.35
N ASN A 95 -6.69 10.95 -1.29
CA ASN A 95 -7.18 11.69 -0.12
C ASN A 95 -6.08 12.04 0.91
N TYR A 96 -4.84 11.64 0.64
CA TYR A 96 -3.69 11.86 1.53
C TYR A 96 -2.62 12.75 0.86
N PRO A 97 -1.61 13.23 1.60
CA PRO A 97 -0.50 13.97 1.02
C PRO A 97 0.14 13.23 -0.13
N LYS A 98 0.20 13.87 -1.28
CA LYS A 98 0.58 13.28 -2.58
C LYS A 98 2.10 13.21 -2.78
N LYS A 99 2.84 12.84 -1.73
CA LYS A 99 4.31 12.77 -1.78
C LYS A 99 4.83 11.55 -2.52
N PHE A 100 4.22 10.40 -2.29
CA PHE A 100 4.67 9.13 -2.87
C PHE A 100 3.50 8.24 -3.29
N ILE A 101 3.67 7.60 -4.43
CA ILE A 101 2.85 6.48 -4.89
C ILE A 101 3.76 5.39 -5.46
N LYS A 102 3.38 4.13 -5.31
CA LYS A 102 4.08 2.99 -5.90
C LYS A 102 3.20 2.27 -6.91
N ILE A 103 3.73 2.06 -8.09
CA ILE A 103 3.12 1.20 -9.12
C ILE A 103 3.81 -0.16 -9.06
N PRO A 104 3.10 -1.25 -8.72
CA PRO A 104 3.68 -2.58 -8.64
C PRO A 104 3.99 -3.14 -10.04
N SER A 105 4.83 -4.16 -10.12
CA SER A 105 5.23 -4.78 -11.39
C SER A 105 4.06 -5.31 -12.22
N LEU A 106 3.00 -5.77 -11.55
CA LEU A 106 1.77 -6.23 -12.21
C LEU A 106 1.06 -5.13 -13.02
N GLU A 107 1.21 -3.88 -12.59
CA GLU A 107 0.60 -2.70 -13.21
C GLU A 107 1.63 -1.82 -13.95
N ALA A 108 2.87 -2.30 -14.15
CA ALA A 108 3.93 -1.54 -14.80
C ALA A 108 3.65 -1.23 -16.30
N TYR A 109 2.69 -1.91 -16.90
CA TYR A 109 2.23 -1.67 -18.27
C TYR A 109 0.92 -0.88 -18.34
N ASP A 110 0.33 -0.50 -17.22
CA ASP A 110 -0.82 0.43 -17.17
C ASP A 110 -0.32 1.88 -17.30
N PHE A 111 -0.09 2.28 -18.55
CA PHE A 111 0.39 3.64 -18.85
C PHE A 111 -0.57 4.74 -18.40
N ASN A 112 -1.88 4.45 -18.34
CA ASN A 112 -2.86 5.41 -17.84
C ASN A 112 -2.71 5.62 -16.34
N LEU A 113 -2.57 4.55 -15.57
CA LEU A 113 -2.29 4.63 -14.13
C LEU A 113 -0.97 5.36 -13.86
N ILE A 114 0.08 5.07 -14.63
CA ILE A 114 1.38 5.73 -14.50
C ILE A 114 1.25 7.23 -14.80
N GLN A 115 0.62 7.61 -15.92
CA GLN A 115 0.45 9.03 -16.28
C GLN A 115 -0.33 9.78 -15.20
N ARG A 116 -1.45 9.24 -14.75
CA ARG A 116 -2.25 9.83 -13.67
C ARG A 116 -1.48 9.94 -12.36
N SER A 117 -0.59 8.98 -12.10
CA SER A 117 0.28 9.05 -10.91
C SER A 117 1.28 10.19 -11.04
N LEU A 118 1.90 10.38 -12.21
CA LEU A 118 2.80 11.49 -12.48
C LEU A 118 2.10 12.86 -12.40
N ASP A 119 0.85 12.93 -12.80
CA ASP A 119 0.04 14.17 -12.76
C ASP A 119 -0.37 14.54 -11.32
N ASN A 120 -0.39 13.59 -10.38
CA ASN A 120 -0.95 13.80 -9.05
C ASN A 120 0.04 13.66 -7.90
N PHE A 121 1.19 13.02 -8.09
CA PHE A 121 2.13 12.73 -7.00
C PHE A 121 3.52 13.30 -7.29
N GLU A 122 4.20 13.78 -6.25
CA GLU A 122 5.56 14.33 -6.36
C GLU A 122 6.59 13.25 -6.73
N ASN A 123 6.40 12.03 -6.25
CA ASN A 123 7.31 10.91 -6.49
C ASN A 123 6.51 9.66 -6.87
N VAL A 124 6.82 9.12 -8.04
CA VAL A 124 6.23 7.88 -8.55
C VAL A 124 7.30 6.80 -8.62
N LEU A 125 7.12 5.74 -7.84
CA LEU A 125 8.00 4.57 -7.85
C LEU A 125 7.36 3.50 -8.73
N VAL A 126 8.08 2.99 -9.70
CA VAL A 126 7.60 1.91 -10.58
C VAL A 126 8.49 0.69 -10.42
N SER A 127 7.91 -0.49 -10.20
CA SER A 127 8.63 -1.76 -10.31
C SER A 127 8.67 -2.21 -11.76
N THR A 128 9.83 -2.62 -12.20
CA THR A 128 10.07 -3.20 -13.54
C THR A 128 10.32 -4.70 -13.43
#